data_3d648b77ecb70d989818c0afa546f217
#
_entry.id   3d648b77ecb70d989818c0afa546f217
#
_cell.length_a   1.000
_cell.length_b   1.000
_cell.length_c   1.000
_cell.angle_alpha   90.00
_cell.angle_beta   90.00
_cell.angle_gamma   90.00
#
_symmetry.space_group_name_H-M   'P 1'
#
loop_
_entity.id
_entity.type
_entity.pdbx_description
1 polymer ?
#
loop_
_entity_poly.entity_id
_entity_poly.type
_entity_poly.pdbx_seq_one_letter_code
_entity_poly.pdbx_strand_id
1 'polypeptide(L)'
;MVRDYVLARAEGQCEHCNEPAPFTTPHGRPYLEAHHIRRMTDGGPDDPRFVIALCPNCHRRAHFGHDATELNEDMLRHVAAVERE
;
A
#
# COMPACT_ATOMS: atom_id res chain seq x y z
N MET A 1 6.52 -8.52 10.86
CA MET A 1 5.17 -8.52 10.25
C MET A 1 5.22 -7.74 8.95
N VAL A 2 4.58 -8.26 7.94
CA VAL A 2 4.61 -7.63 6.62
C VAL A 2 4.04 -6.21 6.66
N ARG A 3 2.93 -6.02 7.36
CA ARG A 3 2.33 -4.69 7.47
C ARG A 3 3.30 -3.67 8.01
N ASP A 4 3.99 -4.00 9.10
CA ASP A 4 4.93 -3.06 9.73
C ASP A 4 6.10 -2.77 8.80
N TYR A 5 6.58 -3.78 8.11
CA TYR A 5 7.67 -3.62 7.15
C TYR A 5 7.27 -2.68 6.02
N VAL A 6 6.07 -2.88 5.48
CA VAL A 6 5.59 -2.07 4.35
C VAL A 6 5.37 -0.63 4.78
N LEU A 7 4.80 -0.41 5.96
CA LEU A 7 4.62 0.95 6.46
C LEU A 7 5.94 1.66 6.68
N ALA A 8 6.95 0.93 7.17
CA ALA A 8 8.29 1.49 7.34
C ALA A 8 8.93 1.81 5.98
N ARG A 9 8.74 0.93 5.00
CA ARG A 9 9.26 1.15 3.65
C ARG A 9 8.72 2.43 3.03
N ALA A 10 7.47 2.76 3.33
CA ALA A 10 6.82 3.95 2.76
C ALA A 10 7.39 5.26 3.28
N GLU A 11 8.02 5.26 4.45
CA GLU A 11 8.66 6.43 5.02
C GLU A 11 7.71 7.63 5.11
N GLY A 12 6.48 7.35 5.53
CA GLY A 12 5.51 8.41 5.78
C GLY A 12 4.78 8.94 4.56
N GLN A 13 4.99 8.36 3.40
CA GLN A 13 4.34 8.80 2.17
C GLN A 13 3.57 7.66 1.54
N CYS A 14 2.41 8.00 0.94
CA CYS A 14 1.64 7.03 0.18
C CYS A 14 2.51 6.49 -0.96
N GLU A 15 2.60 5.16 -1.06
CA GLU A 15 3.46 4.56 -2.08
C GLU A 15 2.87 4.67 -3.48
N HIS A 16 1.65 5.14 -3.62
CA HIS A 16 1.04 5.33 -4.94
C HIS A 16 1.10 6.80 -5.39
N CYS A 17 0.52 7.71 -4.60
CA CYS A 17 0.46 9.11 -5.02
C CYS A 17 1.62 9.95 -4.52
N ASN A 18 2.44 9.40 -3.63
CA ASN A 18 3.61 10.06 -3.05
C ASN A 18 3.29 11.26 -2.16
N GLU A 19 2.02 11.45 -1.83
CA GLU A 19 1.64 12.48 -0.88
C GLU A 19 1.95 12.03 0.53
N PRO A 20 2.30 12.95 1.42
CA PRO A 20 2.53 12.56 2.81
C PRO A 20 1.26 12.02 3.45
N ALA A 21 1.44 11.19 4.49
CA ALA A 21 0.31 10.68 5.25
C ALA A 21 -0.54 11.84 5.73
N PRO A 22 -1.89 11.67 5.75
CA PRO A 22 -2.79 12.79 6.07
C PRO A 22 -2.68 13.29 7.49
N PHE A 23 -2.21 12.46 8.41
CA PHE A 23 -2.02 12.87 9.80
C PHE A 23 -1.10 11.88 10.50
N THR A 24 -0.76 12.21 11.74
CA THR A 24 0.08 11.36 12.58
C THR A 24 -0.78 10.74 13.66
N THR A 25 -0.57 9.46 13.95
CA THR A 25 -1.33 8.75 14.96
C THR A 25 -0.93 9.22 16.37
N PRO A 26 -1.73 8.85 17.40
CA PRO A 26 -1.35 9.20 18.77
C PRO A 26 0.01 8.65 19.21
N HIS A 27 0.49 7.60 18.53
CA HIS A 27 1.80 7.03 18.84
C HIS A 27 2.92 7.65 18.02
N GLY A 28 2.64 8.75 17.31
CA GLY A 28 3.66 9.47 16.56
C GLY A 28 4.01 8.88 15.21
N ARG A 29 3.18 8.01 14.67
CA ARG A 29 3.44 7.38 13.38
C ARG A 29 2.60 8.00 12.28
N PRO A 30 3.16 8.17 11.08
CA PRO A 30 2.35 8.63 9.95
C PRO A 30 1.23 7.63 9.69
N TYR A 31 0.03 8.15 9.41
CA TYR A 31 -1.11 7.27 9.18
C TYR A 31 -1.18 6.84 7.72
N LEU A 32 -0.90 5.58 7.47
CA LEU A 32 -1.07 4.96 6.17
C LEU A 32 -1.72 3.60 6.39
N GLU A 33 -2.36 3.09 5.34
CA GLU A 33 -3.09 1.83 5.42
C GLU A 33 -2.41 0.80 4.51
N ALA A 34 -2.24 -0.40 5.04
CA ALA A 34 -1.66 -1.48 4.25
C ALA A 34 -2.74 -2.11 3.38
N HIS A 35 -2.45 -2.23 2.10
CA HIS A 35 -3.37 -2.78 1.12
C HIS A 35 -2.76 -4.03 0.51
N HIS A 36 -3.42 -5.17 0.69
CA HIS A 36 -3.03 -6.41 0.03
C HIS A 36 -3.53 -6.33 -1.41
N ILE A 37 -2.61 -6.07 -2.34
CA ILE A 37 -2.97 -5.89 -3.74
C ILE A 37 -3.62 -7.17 -4.27
N ARG A 38 -3.07 -8.32 -3.87
CA ARG A 38 -3.72 -9.59 -4.09
C ARG A 38 -4.30 -10.04 -2.75
N ARG A 39 -5.61 -10.20 -2.69
CA ARG A 39 -6.27 -10.52 -1.43
C ARG A 39 -5.82 -11.87 -0.90
N MET A 40 -5.61 -11.94 0.40
CA MET A 40 -5.26 -13.20 1.04
C MET A 40 -6.38 -14.23 0.87
N THR A 41 -7.63 -13.77 0.91
CA THR A 41 -8.78 -14.66 0.73
C THR A 41 -8.84 -15.26 -0.67
N ASP A 42 -8.18 -14.63 -1.64
CA ASP A 42 -8.11 -15.13 -3.02
C ASP A 42 -6.80 -15.89 -3.25
N GLY A 43 -6.14 -16.31 -2.18
CA GLY A 43 -4.89 -17.03 -2.30
C GLY A 43 -3.66 -16.17 -2.45
N GLY A 44 -3.82 -14.85 -2.29
CA GLY A 44 -2.67 -13.95 -2.38
C GLY A 44 -1.79 -14.06 -1.15
N PRO A 45 -0.48 -13.89 -1.31
CA PRO A 45 0.44 -14.06 -0.18
C PRO A 45 0.51 -12.80 0.68
N ASP A 46 0.83 -12.99 1.97
CA ASP A 46 1.16 -11.90 2.87
C ASP A 46 2.65 -11.65 2.75
N ASP A 47 3.04 -10.85 1.77
CA ASP A 47 4.43 -10.71 1.35
C ASP A 47 4.62 -9.26 0.89
N PRO A 48 5.76 -8.62 1.23
CA PRO A 48 5.99 -7.22 0.84
C PRO A 48 5.89 -6.96 -0.66
N ARG A 49 6.08 -7.99 -1.48
CA ARG A 49 5.96 -7.83 -2.93
C ARG A 49 4.52 -7.70 -3.40
N PHE A 50 3.56 -7.91 -2.49
CA PHE A 50 2.14 -7.86 -2.83
C PHE A 50 1.34 -6.98 -1.90
N VAL A 51 2.01 -6.18 -1.07
CA VAL A 51 1.37 -5.28 -0.11
C VAL A 51 1.94 -3.89 -0.28
N ILE A 52 1.08 -2.88 -0.25
CA ILE A 52 1.48 -1.50 -0.48
C ILE A 52 0.88 -0.62 0.61
N ALA A 53 1.61 0.43 0.99
CA ALA A 53 1.13 1.39 1.98
C ALA A 53 0.47 2.56 1.26
N LEU A 54 -0.78 2.83 1.58
CA LEU A 54 -1.57 3.83 0.86
C LEU A 54 -2.20 4.82 1.83
N CYS A 55 -2.38 6.06 1.34
CA CYS A 55 -3.25 6.98 2.03
C CYS A 55 -4.70 6.50 1.89
N PRO A 56 -5.61 6.96 2.76
CA PRO A 56 -7.00 6.48 2.69
C PRO A 56 -7.67 6.70 1.33
N ASN A 57 -7.36 7.81 0.65
CA ASN A 57 -7.94 8.06 -0.67
C ASN A 57 -7.52 7.00 -1.68
N CYS A 58 -6.22 6.73 -1.77
CA CYS A 58 -5.73 5.73 -2.72
C CYS A 58 -6.21 4.33 -2.36
N HIS A 59 -6.31 4.03 -1.06
CA HIS A 59 -6.80 2.74 -0.62
C HIS A 59 -8.25 2.53 -1.01
N ARG A 60 -9.11 3.53 -0.78
CA ARG A 60 -10.50 3.45 -1.19
C ARG A 60 -10.63 3.36 -2.70
N ARG A 61 -9.82 4.11 -3.43
CA ARG A 61 -9.85 4.05 -4.89
C ARG A 61 -9.45 2.67 -5.40
N ALA A 62 -8.48 2.03 -4.73
CA ALA A 62 -8.06 0.69 -5.13
C ALA A 62 -9.16 -0.35 -4.95
N HIS A 63 -10.11 -0.09 -4.05
CA HIS A 63 -11.23 -1.00 -3.81
C HIS A 63 -12.48 -0.63 -4.61
N PHE A 64 -12.74 0.66 -4.80
CA PHE A 64 -14.02 1.11 -5.30
C PHE A 64 -13.96 1.96 -6.55
N GLY A 65 -12.75 2.34 -7.01
CA GLY A 65 -12.61 3.18 -8.18
C GLY A 65 -12.99 2.45 -9.46
N HIS A 66 -13.49 3.20 -10.44
CA HIS A 66 -13.81 2.59 -11.74
C HIS A 66 -12.54 2.06 -12.42
N ASP A 67 -11.38 2.56 -12.04
CA ASP A 67 -10.09 2.14 -12.58
C ASP A 67 -9.31 1.24 -11.61
N ALA A 68 -10.02 0.59 -10.66
CA ALA A 68 -9.36 -0.16 -9.60
C ALA A 68 -8.46 -1.28 -10.15
N THR A 69 -8.89 -1.96 -11.20
CA THR A 69 -8.10 -3.06 -11.75
C THR A 69 -6.75 -2.59 -12.26
N GLU A 70 -6.75 -1.53 -13.07
CA GLU A 70 -5.51 -0.97 -13.62
C GLU A 70 -4.64 -0.40 -12.51
N LEU A 71 -5.29 0.25 -11.52
CA LEU A 71 -4.57 0.83 -10.41
C LEU A 71 -3.83 -0.24 -9.61
N ASN A 72 -4.50 -1.35 -9.33
CA ASN A 72 -3.88 -2.43 -8.58
C ASN A 72 -2.75 -3.08 -9.36
N GLU A 73 -2.87 -3.17 -10.68
CA GLU A 73 -1.78 -3.68 -11.50
C GLU A 73 -0.57 -2.77 -11.48
N ASP A 74 -0.80 -1.46 -11.52
CA ASP A 74 0.30 -0.49 -11.39
C ASP A 74 0.97 -0.62 -10.03
N MET A 75 0.19 -0.81 -8.98
CA MET A 75 0.72 -0.99 -7.64
C MET A 75 1.60 -2.24 -7.54
N LEU A 76 1.17 -3.34 -8.17
CA LEU A 76 1.98 -4.55 -8.19
C LEU A 76 3.33 -4.30 -8.84
N ARG A 77 3.35 -3.60 -9.96
CA ARG A 77 4.60 -3.29 -10.64
C ARG A 77 5.50 -2.42 -9.76
N HIS A 78 4.89 -1.47 -9.07
CA HIS A 78 5.67 -0.57 -8.21
C HIS A 78 6.34 -1.32 -7.07
N VAL A 79 5.58 -2.14 -6.32
CA VAL A 79 6.17 -2.83 -5.17
C VAL A 79 7.15 -3.90 -5.62
N ALA A 80 6.92 -4.53 -6.78
CA ALA A 80 7.87 -5.49 -7.31
C ALA A 80 9.20 -4.81 -7.60
N ALA A 81 9.16 -3.60 -8.15
CA ALA A 81 10.39 -2.85 -8.43
C ALA A 81 11.09 -2.43 -7.15
N VAL A 82 10.33 -1.97 -6.16
CA VAL A 82 10.88 -1.52 -4.89
C VAL A 82 11.55 -2.68 -4.14
N GLU A 83 10.95 -3.86 -4.20
CA GLU A 83 11.47 -5.03 -3.47
C GLU A 83 12.53 -5.79 -4.24
N ARG A 84 12.76 -5.42 -5.48
CA ARG A 84 13.80 -6.08 -6.26
C ARG A 84 15.16 -5.61 -5.78
N GLU A 85 16.04 -6.54 -5.56
CA GLU A 85 17.37 -6.19 -5.11
C GLU A 85 18.38 -6.60 -6.11
#